data_adf363c9e7db23c9f4613785235efae1
#
_entry.id   adf363c9e7db23c9f4613785235efae1
#
_cell.length_a   1.000
_cell.length_b   1.000
_cell.length_c   1.000
_cell.angle_alpha   90.00
_cell.angle_beta   90.00
_cell.angle_gamma   90.00
#
_symmetry.space_group_name_H-M   'P 1'
#
loop_
_entity.id
_entity.type
_entity.pdbx_description
1 polymer ?
#
loop_
_entity_poly.entity_id
_entity_poly.type
_entity_poly.pdbx_seq_one_letter_code
_entity_poly.pdbx_strand_id
1 'polypeptide(L)'
;MXAKLFIKQAEQYAAARPNYPIKLFEFIASKTPCHDLAWDVGAGSGQASRSLAGIYKKVIATDTSSKQLEFAEKLANVRYELTPPTMSSTSEIEKLVAKESSVDLVTVAQALHWFDLTNFYSNVKHVLKKPNGVIAAWCYTNPEVNAAVDKVFQRFYDEELGPHWDKARRLVEDGYRGIEFPFEKVDEDESTGSQSLPVKFVTEKEMVLEEYMTYLRSSSAYQTAKEKGLELLTAEMEGEFADSWKEDGIEKKIVRFPIHLLIGRVGEGRRV
;
A
#
# COMPACT_ATOMS: atom_id res chain seq x y z
N MET A 1 0.65 -32.13 -1.08
CA MET A 1 1.43 -31.46 -2.14
C MET A 1 0.95 -30.03 -2.45
N UNK A 2 -0.11 -29.71 -2.45
CA UNK A 2 -0.61 -28.52 -2.70
C UNK A 2 -0.32 -27.49 -1.80
N ALA A 3 -0.59 -27.81 -0.66
CA ALA A 3 -0.36 -26.81 0.38
C ALA A 3 1.07 -26.25 0.35
N LYS A 4 2.04 -27.11 0.11
CA LYS A 4 3.45 -26.68 0.03
C LYS A 4 3.71 -25.80 -1.20
N LEU A 5 3.03 -26.11 -2.29
CA LEU A 5 3.12 -25.30 -3.51
C LEU A 5 2.55 -23.90 -3.30
N PHE A 6 1.40 -23.83 -2.62
CA PHE A 6 0.74 -22.57 -2.28
C PHE A 6 1.60 -21.68 -1.37
N ILE A 7 2.27 -22.31 -0.39
CA ILE A 7 3.14 -21.59 0.55
C ILE A 7 4.34 -21.01 -0.22
N LYS A 8 4.95 -21.81 -1.08
CA LYS A 8 6.10 -21.37 -1.88
C LYS A 8 5.74 -20.23 -2.83
N GLN A 9 4.56 -20.29 -3.45
CA GLN A 9 4.07 -19.22 -4.32
C GLN A 9 3.82 -17.94 -3.52
N ALA A 10 3.21 -18.04 -2.34
CA ALA A 10 2.97 -16.89 -1.48
C ALA A 10 4.28 -16.24 -1.01
N GLU A 11 5.30 -17.05 -0.71
CA GLU A 11 6.61 -16.55 -0.31
C GLU A 11 7.31 -15.84 -1.46
N GLN A 12 7.29 -16.42 -2.67
CA GLN A 12 7.86 -15.79 -3.87
C GLN A 12 7.16 -14.48 -4.19
N TYR A 13 5.87 -14.47 -4.02
CA TYR A 13 4.98 -13.35 -4.25
C TYR A 13 5.31 -12.18 -3.30
N ALA A 14 5.43 -12.49 -2.00
CA ALA A 14 5.79 -11.50 -0.98
C ALA A 14 7.21 -10.96 -1.23
N ALA A 15 8.13 -11.82 -1.64
CA ALA A 15 9.52 -11.44 -1.93
C ALA A 15 9.62 -10.55 -3.17
N ALA A 16 8.71 -10.70 -4.14
CA ALA A 16 8.75 -9.92 -5.38
C ALA A 16 8.19 -8.51 -5.21
N ARG A 17 7.32 -8.28 -4.21
CA ARG A 17 6.74 -6.96 -3.98
C ARG A 17 7.76 -5.99 -3.41
N PRO A 18 7.69 -4.70 -3.76
CA PRO A 18 8.63 -3.72 -3.22
C PRO A 18 8.39 -3.51 -1.73
N ASN A 19 9.47 -3.25 -1.00
CA ASN A 19 9.40 -2.78 0.37
C ASN A 19 9.21 -1.26 0.35
N TYR A 20 8.61 -0.71 1.40
CA TYR A 20 8.46 0.74 1.51
C TYR A 20 9.76 1.33 2.05
N PRO A 21 10.20 2.48 1.51
CA PRO A 21 11.50 3.04 1.91
C PRO A 21 11.48 3.63 3.32
N ILE A 22 12.61 3.55 4.00
CA ILE A 22 12.78 4.10 5.35
C ILE A 22 12.40 5.58 5.39
N LYS A 23 12.75 6.33 4.36
CA LYS A 23 12.45 7.78 4.27
C LYS A 23 10.96 8.08 4.35
N LEU A 24 10.11 7.19 3.83
CA LEU A 24 8.66 7.34 3.93
C LEU A 24 8.22 7.33 5.40
N PHE A 25 8.69 6.34 6.16
CA PHE A 25 8.33 6.20 7.58
C PHE A 25 8.95 7.29 8.45
N GLU A 26 10.18 7.71 8.14
CA GLU A 26 10.82 8.83 8.85
C GLU A 26 10.01 10.12 8.66
N PHE A 27 9.59 10.38 7.43
CA PHE A 27 8.75 11.54 7.11
C PHE A 27 7.44 11.50 7.88
N ILE A 28 6.73 10.37 7.82
CA ILE A 28 5.44 10.20 8.52
C ILE A 28 5.63 10.38 10.03
N ALA A 29 6.65 9.75 10.60
CA ALA A 29 6.92 9.82 12.04
C ALA A 29 7.24 11.26 12.48
N SER A 30 7.91 12.03 11.63
CA SER A 30 8.23 13.42 11.93
C SER A 30 6.98 14.30 12.04
N LYS A 31 5.86 13.85 11.47
CA LYS A 31 4.58 14.58 11.51
C LYS A 31 3.69 14.16 12.68
N THR A 32 4.04 13.10 13.41
CA THR A 32 3.29 12.66 14.60
C THR A 32 4.04 13.09 15.86
N PRO A 33 3.44 13.93 16.71
CA PRO A 33 4.13 14.42 17.92
C PRO A 33 4.49 13.32 18.93
N CYS A 34 3.66 12.26 18.97
CA CYS A 34 3.85 11.12 19.87
C CYS A 34 3.94 9.85 19.03
N HIS A 35 4.69 8.87 19.56
CA HIS A 35 4.87 7.58 18.88
C HIS A 35 4.38 6.43 19.79
N ASP A 36 3.20 6.59 20.37
CA ASP A 36 2.64 5.60 21.29
C ASP A 36 1.82 4.52 20.58
N LEU A 37 0.96 4.91 19.67
CA LEU A 37 0.01 3.98 19.05
C LEU A 37 -0.23 4.29 17.58
N ALA A 38 -0.03 3.29 16.72
CA ALA A 38 -0.34 3.38 15.29
C ALA A 38 -1.37 2.30 14.93
N TRP A 39 -2.28 2.64 14.02
CA TRP A 39 -3.24 1.70 13.43
C TRP A 39 -2.94 1.56 11.94
N ASP A 40 -2.57 0.35 11.52
CA ASP A 40 -2.27 0.02 10.13
C ASP A 40 -3.47 -0.71 9.52
N VAL A 41 -4.18 -0.05 8.61
CA VAL A 41 -5.45 -0.51 8.06
C VAL A 41 -5.23 -1.19 6.71
N GLY A 42 -5.80 -2.37 6.54
CA GLY A 42 -5.56 -3.17 5.35
C GLY A 42 -4.11 -3.65 5.34
N ALA A 43 -3.66 -4.13 6.49
CA ALA A 43 -2.25 -4.42 6.76
C ALA A 43 -1.66 -5.54 5.90
N GLY A 44 -2.51 -6.39 5.34
CA GLY A 44 -2.05 -7.53 4.54
C GLY A 44 -1.18 -8.46 5.36
N SER A 45 -0.02 -8.80 4.83
CA SER A 45 0.94 -9.64 5.54
C SER A 45 1.89 -8.83 6.46
N GLY A 46 1.56 -7.57 6.71
CA GLY A 46 2.25 -6.77 7.72
C GLY A 46 3.50 -6.02 7.27
N GLN A 47 3.62 -5.73 5.99
CA GLN A 47 4.80 -5.02 5.47
C GLN A 47 5.00 -3.65 6.14
N ALA A 48 3.95 -2.82 6.15
CA ALA A 48 4.02 -1.50 6.80
C ALA A 48 4.05 -1.65 8.33
N SER A 49 3.26 -2.59 8.86
CA SER A 49 3.20 -2.83 10.31
C SER A 49 4.58 -3.11 10.90
N ARG A 50 5.39 -3.91 10.21
CA ARG A 50 6.75 -4.25 10.65
C ARG A 50 7.63 -2.98 10.77
N SER A 51 7.54 -2.08 9.80
CA SER A 51 8.29 -0.82 9.85
C SER A 51 7.79 0.08 10.97
N LEU A 52 6.47 0.15 11.15
CA LEU A 52 5.85 0.96 12.21
C LEU A 52 6.23 0.44 13.59
N ALA A 53 6.37 -0.87 13.74
CA ALA A 53 6.72 -1.50 15.01
C ALA A 53 8.09 -1.05 15.53
N GLY A 54 8.98 -0.64 14.64
CA GLY A 54 10.28 -0.10 15.02
C GLY A 54 10.24 1.37 15.47
N ILE A 55 9.10 2.05 15.31
CA ILE A 55 8.97 3.49 15.60
C ILE A 55 7.94 3.72 16.71
N TYR A 56 6.79 3.04 16.64
CA TYR A 56 5.68 3.23 17.58
C TYR A 56 5.72 2.15 18.65
N LYS A 57 5.36 2.51 19.88
CA LYS A 57 5.37 1.57 21.02
C LYS A 57 4.42 0.40 20.79
N LYS A 58 3.26 0.67 20.18
CA LYS A 58 2.25 -0.34 19.83
C LYS A 58 1.71 -0.09 18.44
N VAL A 59 1.47 -1.18 17.71
CA VAL A 59 0.82 -1.14 16.40
C VAL A 59 -0.38 -2.09 16.43
N ILE A 60 -1.51 -1.60 15.97
CA ILE A 60 -2.70 -2.43 15.73
C ILE A 60 -2.82 -2.58 14.22
N ALA A 61 -2.67 -3.81 13.74
CA ALA A 61 -2.70 -4.13 12.32
C ALA A 61 -4.00 -4.87 12.02
N THR A 62 -4.84 -4.29 11.16
CA THR A 62 -6.13 -4.90 10.84
C THR A 62 -6.25 -5.21 9.37
N ASP A 63 -6.98 -6.29 9.07
CA ASP A 63 -7.30 -6.67 7.70
C ASP A 63 -8.61 -7.45 7.70
N THR A 64 -9.25 -7.53 6.56
CA THR A 64 -10.48 -8.31 6.38
C THR A 64 -10.17 -9.75 5.96
N SER A 65 -8.91 -10.06 5.69
CA SER A 65 -8.47 -11.39 5.24
C SER A 65 -7.67 -12.09 6.33
N SER A 66 -8.23 -13.17 6.89
CA SER A 66 -7.53 -13.98 7.88
C SER A 66 -6.27 -14.61 7.30
N LYS A 67 -6.30 -14.99 6.02
CA LYS A 67 -5.14 -15.56 5.33
C LYS A 67 -3.96 -14.60 5.32
N GLN A 68 -4.21 -13.33 5.00
CA GLN A 68 -3.17 -12.31 4.99
C GLN A 68 -2.53 -12.17 6.37
N LEU A 69 -3.36 -12.08 7.40
CA LEU A 69 -2.88 -11.91 8.77
C LEU A 69 -2.08 -13.13 9.28
N GLU A 70 -2.41 -14.32 8.80
CA GLU A 70 -1.68 -15.55 9.17
C GLU A 70 -0.22 -15.52 8.70
N PHE A 71 0.05 -14.85 7.58
CA PHE A 71 1.41 -14.75 7.04
C PHE A 71 2.21 -13.61 7.64
N ALA A 72 1.59 -12.77 8.46
CA ALA A 72 2.28 -11.63 9.07
C ALA A 72 3.27 -12.12 10.13
N GLU A 73 4.43 -11.45 10.18
CA GLU A 73 5.45 -11.73 11.17
C GLU A 73 4.93 -11.37 12.57
N LYS A 74 5.03 -12.30 13.52
CA LYS A 74 4.61 -12.08 14.90
C LYS A 74 5.64 -11.21 15.61
N LEU A 75 5.25 -10.00 15.96
CA LEU A 75 6.09 -9.03 16.66
C LEU A 75 5.46 -8.71 18.01
N ALA A 76 6.28 -8.55 19.04
CA ALA A 76 5.82 -8.39 20.40
C ALA A 76 4.88 -7.18 20.60
N ASN A 77 5.09 -6.12 19.81
CA ASN A 77 4.32 -4.88 19.93
C ASN A 77 3.29 -4.69 18.82
N VAL A 78 3.00 -5.72 18.03
CA VAL A 78 1.97 -5.66 16.98
C VAL A 78 0.83 -6.61 17.32
N ARG A 79 -0.38 -6.06 17.41
CA ARG A 79 -1.61 -6.86 17.59
C ARG A 79 -2.32 -6.94 16.22
N TYR A 80 -2.51 -8.15 15.73
CA TYR A 80 -3.22 -8.39 14.46
C TYR A 80 -4.69 -8.69 14.76
N GLU A 81 -5.60 -8.01 14.07
CA GLU A 81 -7.03 -8.15 14.30
C GLU A 81 -7.77 -8.28 12.98
N LEU A 82 -8.63 -9.29 12.90
CA LEU A 82 -9.53 -9.47 11.76
C LEU A 82 -10.71 -8.51 11.94
N THR A 83 -11.01 -7.70 10.93
CA THR A 83 -12.13 -6.75 10.98
C THR A 83 -13.09 -7.00 9.83
N PRO A 84 -14.37 -6.63 9.99
CA PRO A 84 -15.29 -6.67 8.84
C PRO A 84 -14.91 -5.59 7.82
N PRO A 85 -15.37 -5.71 6.57
CA PRO A 85 -15.06 -4.72 5.53
C PRO A 85 -15.48 -3.30 5.91
N THR A 86 -16.55 -3.16 6.69
CA THR A 86 -17.06 -1.86 7.14
C THR A 86 -17.39 -1.97 8.62
N MET A 87 -16.80 -1.08 9.43
CA MET A 87 -17.16 -0.94 10.84
C MET A 87 -18.10 0.26 10.94
N SER A 88 -19.35 0.00 11.28
CA SER A 88 -20.43 0.99 11.15
C SER A 88 -20.82 1.67 12.47
N SER A 89 -20.20 1.29 13.58
CA SER A 89 -20.51 1.92 14.87
C SER A 89 -19.23 2.24 15.65
N THR A 90 -19.31 3.26 16.52
CA THR A 90 -18.19 3.64 17.39
C THR A 90 -17.83 2.52 18.36
N SER A 91 -18.82 1.78 18.84
CA SER A 91 -18.57 0.65 19.76
C SER A 91 -17.77 -0.46 19.07
N GLU A 92 -18.04 -0.71 17.78
CA GLU A 92 -17.33 -1.72 17.01
C GLU A 92 -15.87 -1.31 16.78
N ILE A 93 -15.63 -0.05 16.38
CA ILE A 93 -14.26 0.43 16.16
C ILE A 93 -13.47 0.43 17.47
N GLU A 94 -14.09 0.78 18.58
CA GLU A 94 -13.41 0.79 19.87
C GLU A 94 -13.10 -0.61 20.37
N LYS A 95 -13.99 -1.57 20.11
CA LYS A 95 -13.78 -2.97 20.48
C LYS A 95 -12.64 -3.60 19.68
N LEU A 96 -12.59 -3.35 18.37
CA LEU A 96 -11.67 -4.04 17.45
C LEU A 96 -10.35 -3.30 17.25
N VAL A 97 -10.34 -1.98 17.38
CA VAL A 97 -9.17 -1.17 17.07
C VAL A 97 -8.67 -0.39 18.28
N ALA A 98 -9.33 0.71 18.62
CA ALA A 98 -8.82 1.61 19.64
C ALA A 98 -9.91 2.57 20.14
N LYS A 99 -9.71 3.10 21.34
CA LYS A 99 -10.61 4.07 21.96
C LYS A 99 -10.60 5.40 21.23
N GLU A 100 -11.65 6.17 21.44
CA GLU A 100 -11.75 7.54 20.93
C GLU A 100 -10.51 8.35 21.28
N SER A 101 -9.99 9.07 20.31
CA SER A 101 -8.87 10.02 20.48
C SER A 101 -7.62 9.41 21.13
N SER A 102 -7.29 8.17 20.77
CA SER A 102 -6.15 7.43 21.36
C SER A 102 -5.01 7.13 20.39
N VAL A 103 -5.23 7.28 19.09
CA VAL A 103 -4.28 6.85 18.05
C VAL A 103 -3.46 8.04 17.56
N ASP A 104 -2.13 7.89 17.51
CA ASP A 104 -1.23 8.93 16.98
C ASP A 104 -1.20 8.93 15.47
N LEU A 105 -1.26 7.75 14.87
CA LEU A 105 -1.10 7.57 13.42
C LEU A 105 -2.02 6.48 12.90
N VAL A 106 -2.72 6.77 11.82
CA VAL A 106 -3.43 5.76 11.03
C VAL A 106 -2.70 5.65 9.69
N THR A 107 -2.30 4.44 9.29
CA THR A 107 -1.67 4.20 7.99
C THR A 107 -2.54 3.31 7.12
N VAL A 108 -2.51 3.57 5.81
CA VAL A 108 -3.16 2.72 4.80
C VAL A 108 -2.16 2.56 3.66
N ALA A 109 -1.59 1.37 3.53
CA ALA A 109 -0.58 1.08 2.52
C ALA A 109 -1.21 0.27 1.38
N GLN A 110 -1.31 0.88 0.21
CA GLN A 110 -1.80 0.23 -1.02
C GLN A 110 -3.24 -0.31 -0.91
N ALA A 111 -4.10 0.34 -0.13
CA ALA A 111 -5.44 -0.19 0.13
C ALA A 111 -6.57 0.85 0.12
N LEU A 112 -6.26 2.13 0.21
CA LEU A 112 -7.29 3.19 0.39
C LEU A 112 -8.34 3.19 -0.73
N HIS A 113 -7.93 2.88 -1.94
CA HIS A 113 -8.80 2.88 -3.12
C HIS A 113 -9.91 1.81 -3.08
N TRP A 114 -9.83 0.86 -2.15
CA TRP A 114 -10.85 -0.17 -1.98
C TRP A 114 -11.94 0.19 -0.98
N PHE A 115 -11.75 1.27 -0.20
CA PHE A 115 -12.58 1.55 0.97
C PHE A 115 -13.79 2.43 0.65
N ASP A 116 -14.84 2.27 1.45
CA ASP A 116 -15.92 3.24 1.57
C ASP A 116 -15.36 4.42 2.36
N LEU A 117 -14.94 5.46 1.66
CA LEU A 117 -14.18 6.56 2.26
C LEU A 117 -14.99 7.33 3.31
N THR A 118 -16.28 7.53 3.10
CA THR A 118 -17.12 8.25 4.06
C THR A 118 -17.10 7.54 5.42
N ASN A 119 -17.34 6.24 5.41
CA ASN A 119 -17.31 5.42 6.64
C ASN A 119 -15.89 5.35 7.22
N PHE A 120 -14.91 5.08 6.37
CA PHE A 120 -13.53 4.93 6.83
C PHE A 120 -13.01 6.21 7.48
N TYR A 121 -13.21 7.37 6.84
CA TYR A 121 -12.74 8.65 7.40
C TYR A 121 -13.44 9.00 8.70
N SER A 122 -14.71 8.63 8.84
CA SER A 122 -15.43 8.80 10.11
C SER A 122 -14.74 8.00 11.23
N ASN A 123 -14.39 6.75 10.95
CA ASN A 123 -13.69 5.90 11.91
C ASN A 123 -12.31 6.46 12.25
N VAL A 124 -11.58 6.93 11.25
CA VAL A 124 -10.26 7.54 11.43
C VAL A 124 -10.36 8.76 12.35
N LYS A 125 -11.32 9.66 12.06
CA LYS A 125 -11.51 10.88 12.85
C LYS A 125 -11.92 10.57 14.29
N HIS A 126 -12.60 9.46 14.50
CA HIS A 126 -12.99 9.03 15.85
C HIS A 126 -11.77 8.61 16.69
N VAL A 127 -10.89 7.77 16.11
CA VAL A 127 -9.77 7.19 16.90
C VAL A 127 -8.55 8.09 16.98
N LEU A 128 -8.32 8.97 16.00
CA LEU A 128 -7.14 9.84 16.01
C LEU A 128 -7.18 10.85 17.16
N LYS A 129 -6.04 11.03 17.81
CA LYS A 129 -5.86 12.07 18.84
C LYS A 129 -6.09 13.45 18.22
N LYS A 130 -6.92 14.26 18.89
CA LYS A 130 -7.19 15.62 18.44
C LYS A 130 -6.31 16.59 19.23
N PRO A 131 -5.72 17.56 18.58
CA PRO A 131 -5.84 17.92 17.16
C PRO A 131 -4.75 17.34 16.25
N ASN A 132 -3.78 16.62 16.79
CA ASN A 132 -2.51 16.33 16.12
C ASN A 132 -2.39 14.92 15.54
N GLY A 133 -3.40 14.07 15.70
CA GLY A 133 -3.39 12.74 15.10
C GLY A 133 -3.31 12.82 13.58
N VAL A 134 -2.54 11.93 12.97
CA VAL A 134 -2.19 11.95 11.55
C VAL A 134 -2.72 10.72 10.84
N ILE A 135 -3.24 10.91 9.63
CA ILE A 135 -3.49 9.83 8.69
C ILE A 135 -2.49 9.92 7.54
N ALA A 136 -1.91 8.78 7.17
CA ALA A 136 -0.97 8.65 6.05
C ALA A 136 -1.41 7.47 5.19
N ALA A 137 -1.75 7.75 3.93
CA ALA A 137 -2.23 6.73 2.99
C ALA A 137 -1.45 6.83 1.70
N TRP A 138 -0.93 5.71 1.21
CA TRP A 138 -0.09 5.75 0.02
C TRP A 138 -0.34 4.58 -0.91
N CYS A 139 0.04 4.78 -2.17
CA CYS A 139 0.10 3.73 -3.16
C CYS A 139 1.39 3.86 -3.96
N TYR A 140 1.87 2.74 -4.48
CA TYR A 140 2.90 2.79 -5.51
C TYR A 140 2.24 2.54 -6.87
N THR A 141 2.81 3.16 -7.90
CA THR A 141 2.33 3.01 -9.27
C THR A 141 3.20 1.99 -10.01
N ASN A 142 3.06 1.95 -11.33
CA ASN A 142 3.69 0.91 -12.15
C ASN A 142 5.22 0.94 -12.05
N PRO A 143 5.87 -0.23 -12.12
CA PRO A 143 7.32 -0.31 -12.07
C PRO A 143 7.97 0.36 -13.28
N GLU A 144 9.15 0.94 -13.06
CA GLU A 144 9.97 1.56 -14.10
C GLU A 144 11.33 0.90 -14.10
N VAL A 145 11.78 0.44 -15.26
CA VAL A 145 13.08 -0.23 -15.41
C VAL A 145 13.97 0.59 -16.36
N ASN A 146 13.71 0.48 -17.65
CA ASN A 146 14.37 1.25 -18.71
C ASN A 146 13.44 1.34 -19.91
N ALA A 147 13.81 2.11 -20.92
CA ALA A 147 12.93 2.37 -22.06
C ALA A 147 12.49 1.08 -22.75
N ALA A 148 13.40 0.13 -22.95
CA ALA A 148 13.09 -1.11 -23.67
C ALA A 148 12.08 -1.97 -22.92
N VAL A 149 12.31 -2.21 -21.63
CA VAL A 149 11.42 -3.03 -20.80
C VAL A 149 10.08 -2.32 -20.58
N ASP A 150 10.11 -1.03 -20.32
CA ASP A 150 8.90 -0.24 -20.03
C ASP A 150 7.96 -0.18 -21.24
N LYS A 151 8.50 -0.21 -22.46
CA LYS A 151 7.69 -0.25 -23.67
C LYS A 151 6.88 -1.55 -23.76
N VAL A 152 7.51 -2.67 -23.45
CA VAL A 152 6.82 -3.98 -23.41
C VAL A 152 5.79 -3.98 -22.27
N PHE A 153 6.19 -3.48 -21.11
CA PHE A 153 5.30 -3.40 -19.96
C PHE A 153 4.04 -2.58 -20.26
N GLN A 154 4.20 -1.41 -20.88
CA GLN A 154 3.05 -0.53 -21.15
C GLN A 154 2.03 -1.23 -22.06
N ARG A 155 2.51 -1.94 -23.08
CA ARG A 155 1.62 -2.69 -23.97
C ARG A 155 0.92 -3.82 -23.20
N PHE A 156 1.67 -4.58 -22.40
CA PHE A 156 1.10 -5.62 -21.55
C PHE A 156 0.05 -5.06 -20.58
N TYR A 157 0.36 -3.93 -19.95
CA TYR A 157 -0.54 -3.27 -19.02
C TYR A 157 -1.84 -2.84 -19.68
N ASP A 158 -1.74 -2.20 -20.83
CA ASP A 158 -2.92 -1.66 -21.53
C ASP A 158 -3.75 -2.75 -22.19
N GLU A 159 -3.12 -3.66 -22.92
CA GLU A 159 -3.81 -4.62 -23.75
C GLU A 159 -4.21 -5.90 -23.01
N GLU A 160 -3.31 -6.43 -22.21
CA GLU A 160 -3.56 -7.72 -21.53
C GLU A 160 -4.18 -7.55 -20.14
N LEU A 161 -3.60 -6.72 -19.30
CA LEU A 161 -4.13 -6.48 -17.96
C LEU A 161 -5.37 -5.58 -17.96
N GLY A 162 -5.44 -4.63 -18.90
CA GLY A 162 -6.46 -3.59 -18.93
C GLY A 162 -7.88 -4.06 -18.69
N PRO A 163 -8.36 -5.09 -19.46
CA PRO A 163 -9.74 -5.57 -19.30
C PRO A 163 -10.05 -6.19 -17.93
N HIS A 164 -9.03 -6.48 -17.14
CA HIS A 164 -9.21 -7.22 -15.87
C HIS A 164 -9.03 -6.36 -14.63
N TRP A 165 -8.69 -5.07 -14.79
CA TRP A 165 -8.58 -4.16 -13.65
C TRP A 165 -9.95 -3.79 -13.09
N ASP A 166 -10.04 -3.69 -11.77
CA ASP A 166 -11.18 -3.08 -11.11
C ASP A 166 -11.20 -1.57 -11.39
N LYS A 167 -12.38 -0.97 -11.33
CA LYS A 167 -12.56 0.48 -11.53
C LYS A 167 -11.69 1.31 -10.58
N ALA A 168 -11.48 0.81 -9.38
CA ALA A 168 -10.68 1.49 -8.34
C ALA A 168 -9.22 1.70 -8.79
N ARG A 169 -8.74 0.93 -9.76
CA ARG A 169 -7.37 1.06 -10.27
C ARG A 169 -7.09 2.47 -10.81
N ARG A 170 -8.09 3.16 -11.34
CA ARG A 170 -7.94 4.54 -11.82
C ARG A 170 -7.42 5.47 -10.74
N LEU A 171 -7.83 5.26 -9.50
CA LEU A 171 -7.36 6.09 -8.38
C LEU A 171 -5.86 5.90 -8.17
N VAL A 172 -5.37 4.67 -8.31
CA VAL A 172 -3.94 4.37 -8.20
C VAL A 172 -3.17 4.95 -9.40
N GLU A 173 -3.69 4.75 -10.61
CA GLU A 173 -3.07 5.28 -11.83
C GLU A 173 -2.86 6.79 -11.76
N ASP A 174 -3.82 7.50 -11.13
CA ASP A 174 -3.76 8.94 -10.94
C ASP A 174 -2.95 9.35 -9.70
N GLY A 175 -2.27 8.40 -9.06
CA GLY A 175 -1.43 8.66 -7.90
C GLY A 175 -2.22 9.22 -6.71
N TYR A 176 -3.47 8.79 -6.54
CA TYR A 176 -4.37 9.25 -5.48
C TYR A 176 -4.77 10.72 -5.56
N ARG A 177 -4.47 11.43 -6.65
CA ARG A 177 -4.86 12.84 -6.81
C ARG A 177 -6.38 13.04 -6.79
N GLY A 178 -7.13 12.04 -7.29
CA GLY A 178 -8.57 12.10 -7.36
C GLY A 178 -9.30 11.68 -6.08
N ILE A 179 -8.57 11.28 -5.04
CA ILE A 179 -9.19 10.85 -3.79
C ILE A 179 -9.52 12.06 -2.92
N GLU A 180 -10.77 12.17 -2.48
CA GLU A 180 -11.17 13.16 -1.49
C GLU A 180 -10.45 12.87 -0.17
N PHE A 181 -9.78 13.87 0.39
CA PHE A 181 -8.94 13.70 1.57
C PHE A 181 -9.19 14.87 2.55
N PRO A 182 -10.27 14.80 3.35
CA PRO A 182 -10.74 15.92 4.17
C PRO A 182 -9.99 16.01 5.50
N PHE A 183 -8.69 16.25 5.43
CA PHE A 183 -7.82 16.39 6.60
C PHE A 183 -6.99 17.66 6.46
N GLU A 184 -6.55 18.21 7.59
CA GLU A 184 -5.75 19.43 7.60
C GLU A 184 -4.31 19.13 7.19
N LYS A 185 -3.62 20.11 6.62
CA LYS A 185 -2.22 19.98 6.21
C LYS A 185 -1.31 19.73 7.42
N VAL A 186 -0.30 18.89 7.25
CA VAL A 186 0.66 18.60 8.32
C VAL A 186 1.75 19.68 8.41
N ASP A 187 2.02 20.40 7.34
CA ASP A 187 3.02 21.48 7.29
C ASP A 187 2.34 22.82 7.03
N GLU A 188 2.62 23.79 7.91
CA GLU A 188 2.20 25.19 7.75
C GLU A 188 3.39 26.02 7.31
N ASP A 189 4.13 25.59 6.33
CA ASP A 189 5.25 26.39 5.83
C ASP A 189 4.70 27.45 4.88
N GLU A 190 4.50 28.64 5.40
CA GLU A 190 4.04 29.79 4.64
C GLU A 190 5.03 30.21 3.54
N SER A 191 6.29 29.75 3.64
CA SER A 191 7.35 30.18 2.73
C SER A 191 7.37 29.43 1.40
N THR A 192 6.74 28.25 1.33
CA THR A 192 6.84 27.41 0.13
C THR A 192 5.53 27.25 -0.64
N GLY A 193 4.46 27.97 -0.24
CA GLY A 193 3.17 27.78 -0.88
C GLY A 193 2.63 26.36 -0.64
N SER A 194 1.35 26.15 -0.70
CA SER A 194 0.69 24.90 -0.36
C SER A 194 1.49 23.64 -0.71
N GLN A 195 1.83 22.83 0.30
CA GLN A 195 2.33 21.50 0.05
C GLN A 195 1.29 20.79 -0.82
N SER A 196 1.61 20.53 -2.07
CA SER A 196 0.67 19.88 -2.97
C SER A 196 0.68 18.38 -2.67
N LEU A 197 -0.45 17.86 -2.27
CA LEU A 197 -0.63 16.41 -2.16
C LEU A 197 -0.85 15.83 -3.55
N PRO A 198 -0.38 14.61 -3.80
CA PRO A 198 0.38 13.72 -2.91
C PRO A 198 1.87 14.10 -2.80
N VAL A 199 2.48 13.75 -1.67
CA VAL A 199 3.93 13.83 -1.49
C VAL A 199 4.56 12.60 -2.16
N LYS A 200 5.66 12.80 -2.88
CA LYS A 200 6.27 11.73 -3.69
C LYS A 200 7.50 11.13 -3.04
N PHE A 201 7.55 9.80 -3.08
CA PHE A 201 8.71 8.99 -2.70
C PHE A 201 8.97 7.97 -3.82
N VAL A 202 10.05 7.24 -3.71
CA VAL A 202 10.36 6.15 -4.63
C VAL A 202 10.97 5.02 -3.83
N THR A 203 10.58 3.80 -4.15
CA THR A 203 11.26 2.62 -3.63
C THR A 203 11.95 1.91 -4.80
N GLU A 204 13.13 1.37 -4.55
CA GLU A 204 13.93 0.68 -5.55
C GLU A 204 14.18 -0.75 -5.10
N LYS A 205 14.17 -1.66 -6.04
CA LYS A 205 14.48 -3.08 -5.77
C LYS A 205 15.28 -3.63 -6.93
N GLU A 206 16.41 -4.28 -6.61
CA GLU A 206 17.15 -5.03 -7.62
C GLU A 206 16.39 -6.31 -7.95
N MET A 207 16.22 -6.57 -9.24
CA MET A 207 15.51 -7.77 -9.71
C MET A 207 16.22 -8.37 -10.91
N VAL A 208 16.23 -9.70 -10.98
CA VAL A 208 16.46 -10.42 -12.23
C VAL A 208 15.11 -10.54 -12.94
N LEU A 209 15.12 -10.91 -14.23
CA LEU A 209 13.90 -11.01 -15.03
C LEU A 209 12.84 -11.88 -14.35
N GLU A 210 13.22 -13.00 -13.79
CA GLU A 210 12.28 -13.94 -13.18
C GLU A 210 11.53 -13.31 -12.01
N GLU A 211 12.24 -12.51 -11.20
CA GLU A 211 11.63 -11.79 -10.08
C GLU A 211 10.66 -10.72 -10.58
N TYR A 212 11.04 -10.01 -11.65
CA TYR A 212 10.18 -9.01 -12.28
C TYR A 212 8.89 -9.65 -12.82
N MET A 213 9.02 -10.80 -13.50
CA MET A 213 7.88 -11.54 -14.01
C MET A 213 6.96 -12.01 -12.87
N THR A 214 7.54 -12.46 -11.76
CA THR A 214 6.79 -12.85 -10.57
C THR A 214 6.00 -11.65 -10.02
N TYR A 215 6.62 -10.47 -10.02
CA TYR A 215 5.93 -9.25 -9.62
C TYR A 215 4.73 -8.97 -10.54
N LEU A 216 4.91 -9.09 -11.86
CA LEU A 216 3.81 -8.86 -12.82
C LEU A 216 2.63 -9.81 -12.56
N ARG A 217 2.93 -11.06 -12.21
CA ARG A 217 1.89 -12.05 -11.87
C ARG A 217 1.18 -11.73 -10.57
N SER A 218 1.75 -10.83 -9.75
CA SER A 218 1.19 -10.50 -8.44
C SER A 218 0.04 -9.50 -8.50
N SER A 219 -0.22 -8.89 -9.64
CA SER A 219 -1.28 -7.89 -9.75
C SER A 219 -2.68 -8.51 -9.62
N SER A 220 -3.62 -7.74 -9.09
CA SER A 220 -5.01 -8.20 -8.97
C SER A 220 -5.63 -8.47 -10.34
N ALA A 221 -5.27 -7.70 -11.36
CA ALA A 221 -5.77 -7.93 -12.72
C ALA A 221 -5.31 -9.28 -13.26
N TYR A 222 -4.03 -9.60 -13.07
CA TYR A 222 -3.49 -10.89 -13.51
C TYR A 222 -4.21 -12.05 -12.79
N GLN A 223 -4.38 -11.94 -11.47
CA GLN A 223 -5.05 -12.98 -10.69
C GLN A 223 -6.53 -13.13 -11.09
N THR A 224 -7.20 -12.02 -11.38
CA THR A 224 -8.58 -12.04 -11.87
C THR A 224 -8.68 -12.81 -13.19
N ALA A 225 -7.76 -12.55 -14.12
CA ALA A 225 -7.72 -13.27 -15.41
C ALA A 225 -7.43 -14.76 -15.20
N LYS A 226 -6.51 -15.07 -14.30
CA LYS A 226 -6.12 -16.46 -14.00
C LYS A 226 -7.31 -17.26 -13.43
N GLU A 227 -8.11 -16.65 -12.57
CA GLU A 227 -9.31 -17.27 -12.03
C GLU A 227 -10.33 -17.63 -13.13
N LYS A 228 -10.30 -16.89 -14.24
CA LYS A 228 -11.14 -17.13 -15.41
C LYS A 228 -10.49 -18.10 -16.41
N GLY A 229 -9.33 -18.66 -16.06
CA GLY A 229 -8.63 -19.61 -16.90
C GLY A 229 -7.77 -18.97 -18.00
N LEU A 230 -7.47 -17.66 -17.87
CA LEU A 230 -6.68 -16.94 -18.86
C LEU A 230 -5.24 -16.76 -18.39
N GLU A 231 -4.28 -17.09 -19.25
CA GLU A 231 -2.85 -16.85 -18.99
C GLU A 231 -2.43 -15.62 -19.81
N LEU A 232 -2.26 -14.48 -19.13
CA LEU A 232 -1.92 -13.23 -19.79
C LEU A 232 -0.43 -13.15 -20.16
N LEU A 233 0.44 -13.82 -19.39
CA LEU A 233 1.87 -13.91 -19.71
C LEU A 233 2.11 -15.15 -20.57
N THR A 234 1.71 -15.05 -21.84
CA THR A 234 1.90 -16.10 -22.83
C THR A 234 3.40 -16.29 -23.11
N ALA A 235 3.77 -17.41 -23.74
CA ALA A 235 5.16 -17.66 -24.16
C ALA A 235 5.68 -16.52 -25.05
N GLU A 236 4.83 -15.99 -25.94
CA GLU A 236 5.19 -14.85 -26.80
C GLU A 236 5.50 -13.60 -25.96
N MET A 237 4.64 -13.27 -25.01
CA MET A 237 4.81 -12.10 -24.15
C MET A 237 6.05 -12.25 -23.26
N GLU A 238 6.26 -13.44 -22.70
CA GLU A 238 7.47 -13.74 -21.90
C GLU A 238 8.72 -13.54 -22.76
N GLY A 239 8.68 -13.97 -24.03
CA GLY A 239 9.79 -13.78 -24.98
C GLY A 239 10.11 -12.32 -25.22
N GLU A 240 9.08 -11.49 -25.37
CA GLU A 240 9.26 -10.05 -25.57
C GLU A 240 9.91 -9.38 -24.34
N PHE A 241 9.48 -9.76 -23.14
CA PHE A 241 10.12 -9.27 -21.92
C PHE A 241 11.56 -9.74 -21.82
N ALA A 242 11.83 -11.02 -22.14
CA ALA A 242 13.18 -11.57 -22.10
C ALA A 242 14.12 -10.83 -23.07
N ASP A 243 13.67 -10.59 -24.29
CA ASP A 243 14.45 -9.89 -25.28
C ASP A 243 14.76 -8.44 -24.84
N SER A 244 13.76 -7.73 -24.36
CA SER A 244 13.94 -6.35 -23.88
C SER A 244 14.84 -6.28 -22.65
N TRP A 245 14.76 -7.29 -21.78
CA TRP A 245 15.59 -7.35 -20.57
C TRP A 245 17.06 -7.54 -20.91
N LYS A 246 17.37 -8.37 -21.90
CA LYS A 246 18.75 -8.69 -22.31
C LYS A 246 19.42 -7.59 -23.12
N GLU A 247 18.65 -6.62 -23.62
CA GLU A 247 19.11 -5.65 -24.63
C GLU A 247 20.37 -4.89 -24.18
N ASP A 248 20.46 -4.51 -22.89
CA ASP A 248 21.62 -3.77 -22.38
C ASP A 248 22.71 -4.67 -21.80
N GLY A 249 22.52 -5.99 -21.80
CA GLY A 249 23.50 -6.94 -21.28
C GLY A 249 23.58 -7.03 -19.76
N ILE A 250 22.72 -6.30 -19.04
CA ILE A 250 22.72 -6.28 -17.57
C ILE A 250 21.61 -7.19 -17.06
N GLU A 251 22.00 -8.28 -16.38
CA GLU A 251 21.04 -9.27 -15.87
C GLU A 251 20.20 -8.75 -14.72
N LYS A 252 20.85 -8.09 -13.75
CA LYS A 252 20.21 -7.60 -12.53
C LYS A 252 19.98 -6.11 -12.65
N LYS A 253 18.71 -5.69 -12.62
CA LYS A 253 18.34 -4.30 -12.88
C LYS A 253 17.67 -3.68 -11.66
N ILE A 254 17.79 -2.37 -11.54
CA ILE A 254 17.05 -1.61 -10.53
C ILE A 254 15.66 -1.34 -11.08
N VAL A 255 14.65 -1.81 -10.36
CA VAL A 255 13.24 -1.57 -10.66
C VAL A 255 12.73 -0.52 -9.67
N ARG A 256 12.17 0.57 -10.18
CA ARG A 256 11.68 1.69 -9.38
C ARG A 256 10.17 1.69 -9.32
N PHE A 257 9.64 1.97 -8.14
CA PHE A 257 8.19 2.10 -7.91
C PHE A 257 7.93 3.48 -7.32
N PRO A 258 7.33 4.40 -8.10
CA PRO A 258 6.94 5.70 -7.55
C PRO A 258 5.87 5.53 -6.48
N ILE A 259 6.01 6.24 -5.36
CA ILE A 259 5.07 6.21 -4.24
C ILE A 259 4.41 7.58 -4.11
N HIS A 260 3.09 7.57 -3.92
CA HIS A 260 2.27 8.77 -3.78
C HIS A 260 1.61 8.75 -2.41
N LEU A 261 1.96 9.70 -1.56
CA LEU A 261 1.51 9.76 -0.16
C LEU A 261 0.51 10.89 0.06
N LEU A 262 -0.68 10.54 0.55
CA LEU A 262 -1.63 11.50 1.12
C LEU A 262 -1.38 11.52 2.62
N ILE A 263 -1.17 12.70 3.21
CA ILE A 263 -0.92 12.83 4.64
C ILE A 263 -1.65 14.07 5.16
N GLY A 264 -2.27 13.93 6.34
CA GLY A 264 -3.02 15.03 6.94
C GLY A 264 -3.29 14.82 8.41
N ARG A 265 -3.73 15.90 9.08
CA ARG A 265 -4.12 15.88 10.49
C ARG A 265 -5.62 15.88 10.65
N VAL A 266 -6.07 15.30 11.76
CA VAL A 266 -7.50 15.32 12.09
C VAL A 266 -7.97 16.73 12.46
N GLY A 267 -7.11 17.53 13.06
CA GLY A 267 -7.47 18.88 13.51
C GLY A 267 -8.34 18.87 14.76
N GLU A 268 -8.85 20.08 15.14
CA GLU A 268 -9.66 20.24 16.36
C GLU A 268 -11.11 19.90 16.07
N GLY A 269 -11.58 19.07 15.44
CA GLY A 269 -12.99 18.78 15.18
C GLY A 269 -13.93 19.98 15.45
N ARG A 270 -14.87 20.23 14.62
CA ARG A 270 -15.83 21.31 14.86
C ARG A 270 -16.54 21.06 16.21
N ARG A 271 -16.39 22.01 17.14
CA ARG A 271 -17.28 22.06 18.29
C ARG A 271 -18.66 22.37 17.73
N VAL A 272 -19.59 21.41 17.81
CA VAL A 272 -20.99 21.62 17.46
C VAL A 272 -21.63 22.45 18.57
#